data_a38196b358c785103947fb1d5e433c40
#
_entry.id   a38196b358c785103947fb1d5e433c40
#
_cell.length_a   1.000
_cell.length_b   1.000
_cell.length_c   1.000
_cell.angle_alpha   90.00
_cell.angle_beta   90.00
_cell.angle_gamma   90.00
#
_symmetry.space_group_name_H-M   'P 1'
#
loop_
_entity.id
_entity.type
_entity.pdbx_description
1 polymer ?
#
loop_
_entity_poly.entity_id
_entity_poly.type
_entity_poly.pdbx_seq_one_letter_code
_entity_poly.pdbx_strand_id
1 'polypeptide(L)'
;MKSQALSFEELRSRVDELAPWFQNIDLGNGVHTAPNHFLGDYPNFKFRRFADALPGDLAGCSVLDIGCNAGFYSLEMKRRGAGRVLGIDSDERYLAQARLAAEARGVPDVEFRQLSVYDVGALGEKFDWVIFMGVLYHLRHPLLALDLIREHVAGDRMLFQTMQRGSEEVYPAPVNHPFHKPGTFDPPEYFDEPGYPKMHFIEREYADDWTNWWAPNAACSQAMLRAAGFTIEAQVEAEVYICRVAEVPYSHWGPAAVYPAKGVRA
;
A
#
# COMPACT_ATOMS: atom_id res chain seq x y z
N MET A 1 -26.77 22.15 -4.87
CA MET A 1 -27.89 21.31 -4.46
C MET A 1 -27.38 20.39 -3.37
N LYS A 2 -27.97 20.35 -2.17
CA LYS A 2 -27.62 19.37 -1.16
C LYS A 2 -28.06 18.00 -1.69
N SER A 3 -27.13 17.06 -1.91
CA SER A 3 -27.47 15.67 -2.20
C SER A 3 -28.37 15.18 -1.07
N GLN A 4 -29.53 14.64 -1.40
CA GLN A 4 -30.44 14.04 -0.42
C GLN A 4 -29.73 12.78 0.11
N ALA A 5 -29.60 12.67 1.42
CA ALA A 5 -29.00 11.49 2.03
C ALA A 5 -29.78 10.24 1.62
N LEU A 6 -29.06 9.21 1.17
CA LEU A 6 -29.66 7.92 0.80
C LEU A 6 -30.36 7.29 2.02
N SER A 7 -31.54 6.71 1.81
CA SER A 7 -32.26 5.97 2.85
C SER A 7 -31.52 4.67 3.21
N PHE A 8 -31.90 4.06 4.33
CA PHE A 8 -31.38 2.74 4.72
C PHE A 8 -31.60 1.69 3.62
N GLU A 9 -32.79 1.64 3.04
CA GLU A 9 -33.16 0.63 2.04
C GLU A 9 -32.41 0.84 0.72
N GLU A 10 -32.25 2.08 0.27
CA GLU A 10 -31.45 2.40 -0.92
C GLU A 10 -29.97 2.04 -0.73
N LEU A 11 -29.37 2.39 0.42
CA LEU A 11 -27.99 2.00 0.73
C LEU A 11 -27.84 0.49 0.77
N ARG A 12 -28.76 -0.21 1.44
CA ARG A 12 -28.72 -1.68 1.56
C ARG A 12 -28.79 -2.35 0.20
N SER A 13 -29.72 -1.94 -0.65
CA SER A 13 -29.85 -2.48 -2.02
C SER A 13 -28.56 -2.30 -2.81
N ARG A 14 -27.97 -1.10 -2.80
CA ARG A 14 -26.72 -0.82 -3.52
C ARG A 14 -25.52 -1.58 -2.96
N VAL A 15 -25.46 -1.79 -1.64
CA VAL A 15 -24.43 -2.63 -1.01
C VAL A 15 -24.55 -4.08 -1.49
N ASP A 16 -25.77 -4.62 -1.53
CA ASP A 16 -26.02 -5.99 -1.97
C ASP A 16 -25.71 -6.17 -3.48
N GLU A 17 -26.03 -5.18 -4.32
CA GLU A 17 -25.72 -5.17 -5.76
C GLU A 17 -24.20 -5.19 -6.05
N LEU A 18 -23.40 -4.54 -5.18
CA LEU A 18 -21.95 -4.45 -5.34
C LEU A 18 -21.17 -5.54 -4.57
N ALA A 19 -21.86 -6.47 -3.92
CA ALA A 19 -21.21 -7.55 -3.20
C ALA A 19 -20.37 -8.48 -4.13
N PRO A 20 -19.35 -9.17 -3.59
CA PRO A 20 -18.89 -9.17 -2.22
C PRO A 20 -17.98 -7.96 -1.88
N TRP A 21 -18.02 -7.54 -0.62
CA TRP A 21 -17.17 -6.48 -0.09
C TRP A 21 -16.05 -7.06 0.76
N PHE A 22 -14.83 -6.54 0.58
CA PHE A 22 -13.69 -6.89 1.41
C PHE A 22 -13.49 -5.93 2.58
N GLN A 23 -13.75 -4.65 2.40
CA GLN A 23 -13.66 -3.66 3.48
C GLN A 23 -15.01 -3.46 4.14
N ASN A 24 -15.05 -3.47 5.48
CA ASN A 24 -16.22 -3.09 6.25
C ASN A 24 -16.22 -1.57 6.48
N ILE A 25 -17.11 -0.86 5.80
CA ILE A 25 -17.26 0.59 5.88
C ILE A 25 -18.65 0.90 6.44
N ASP A 26 -18.70 1.72 7.48
CA ASP A 26 -19.94 2.31 7.96
C ASP A 26 -20.39 3.40 6.97
N LEU A 27 -21.49 3.16 6.27
CA LEU A 27 -22.08 4.11 5.30
C LEU A 27 -23.05 5.11 5.94
N GLY A 28 -23.26 5.01 7.25
CA GLY A 28 -24.30 5.74 7.96
C GLY A 28 -25.66 5.00 7.92
N ASN A 29 -26.65 5.56 8.60
CA ASN A 29 -28.01 4.99 8.73
C ASN A 29 -28.03 3.53 9.19
N GLY A 30 -26.97 3.05 9.90
CA GLY A 30 -26.86 1.65 10.36
C GLY A 30 -26.47 0.64 9.28
N VAL A 31 -26.05 1.11 8.10
CA VAL A 31 -25.59 0.24 6.99
C VAL A 31 -24.09 0.11 7.01
N HIS A 32 -23.62 -1.14 7.10
CA HIS A 32 -22.23 -1.54 6.97
C HIS A 32 -22.04 -2.42 5.75
N THR A 33 -20.91 -2.28 5.05
CA THR A 33 -20.66 -2.99 3.78
C THR A 33 -20.31 -4.47 3.98
N ALA A 34 -19.56 -4.81 5.02
CA ALA A 34 -19.14 -6.18 5.34
C ALA A 34 -19.19 -6.45 6.85
N PRO A 35 -20.36 -6.42 7.51
CA PRO A 35 -20.47 -6.53 8.97
C PRO A 35 -20.01 -7.91 9.51
N ASN A 36 -20.03 -8.95 8.67
CA ASN A 36 -19.63 -10.32 9.02
C ASN A 36 -18.25 -10.66 8.42
N HIS A 37 -17.39 -9.67 8.17
CA HIS A 37 -16.06 -9.92 7.65
C HIS A 37 -15.26 -10.84 8.59
N PHE A 38 -14.53 -11.82 8.05
CA PHE A 38 -13.79 -12.82 8.84
C PHE A 38 -12.68 -12.20 9.72
N LEU A 39 -12.16 -11.00 9.36
CA LEU A 39 -11.25 -10.21 10.18
C LEU A 39 -11.97 -9.20 11.10
N GLY A 40 -13.30 -9.29 11.26
CA GLY A 40 -14.08 -8.33 12.05
C GLY A 40 -14.26 -6.98 11.36
N ASP A 41 -14.16 -5.87 12.09
CA ASP A 41 -14.31 -4.50 11.57
C ASP A 41 -13.07 -4.07 10.75
N TYR A 42 -12.75 -4.83 9.70
CA TYR A 42 -11.60 -4.58 8.83
C TYR A 42 -11.95 -3.56 7.73
N PRO A 43 -11.09 -2.56 7.45
CA PRO A 43 -9.74 -2.35 8.00
C PRO A 43 -9.69 -1.44 9.25
N ASN A 44 -10.83 -0.96 9.74
CA ASN A 44 -10.92 0.04 10.79
C ASN A 44 -10.24 -0.42 12.10
N PHE A 45 -10.39 -1.69 12.52
CA PHE A 45 -9.74 -2.18 13.72
C PHE A 45 -8.20 -2.11 13.65
N LYS A 46 -7.62 -2.32 12.45
CA LYS A 46 -6.19 -2.20 12.20
C LYS A 46 -5.78 -0.73 12.19
N PHE A 47 -6.55 0.11 11.48
CA PHE A 47 -6.31 1.54 11.37
C PHE A 47 -6.24 2.23 12.72
N ARG A 48 -7.13 1.91 13.67
CA ARG A 48 -7.15 2.50 15.03
C ARG A 48 -5.86 2.30 15.80
N ARG A 49 -5.04 1.28 15.48
CA ARG A 49 -3.79 1.00 16.18
C ARG A 49 -2.68 2.00 15.85
N PHE A 50 -2.78 2.63 14.68
CA PHE A 50 -1.75 3.56 14.21
C PHE A 50 -2.31 4.91 13.75
N ALA A 51 -3.61 5.13 13.85
CA ALA A 51 -4.27 6.36 13.40
C ALA A 51 -3.67 7.64 13.98
N ASP A 52 -3.22 7.59 15.24
CA ASP A 52 -2.63 8.73 15.95
C ASP A 52 -1.19 9.04 15.48
N ALA A 53 -0.54 8.12 14.78
CA ALA A 53 0.76 8.36 14.18
C ALA A 53 0.69 9.16 12.87
N LEU A 54 -0.52 9.27 12.27
CA LEU A 54 -0.76 10.07 11.09
C LEU A 54 -1.15 11.51 11.49
N PRO A 55 -0.83 12.52 10.65
CA PRO A 55 -1.26 13.89 10.91
C PRO A 55 -2.78 13.97 11.13
N GLY A 56 -3.18 14.68 12.19
CA GLY A 56 -4.60 14.93 12.47
C GLY A 56 -5.25 15.88 11.47
N ASP A 57 -4.43 16.75 10.82
CA ASP A 57 -4.84 17.69 9.77
C ASP A 57 -3.93 17.53 8.56
N LEU A 58 -4.54 17.28 7.41
CA LEU A 58 -3.90 17.16 6.09
C LEU A 58 -4.32 18.31 5.16
N ALA A 59 -4.74 19.45 5.72
CA ALA A 59 -5.13 20.61 4.91
C ALA A 59 -4.04 20.99 3.92
N GLY A 60 -4.42 21.15 2.65
CA GLY A 60 -3.50 21.46 1.55
C GLY A 60 -2.70 20.26 1.01
N CYS A 61 -2.69 19.11 1.68
CA CYS A 61 -2.00 17.93 1.19
C CYS A 61 -2.78 17.21 0.09
N SER A 62 -2.04 16.66 -0.87
CA SER A 62 -2.52 15.71 -1.86
C SER A 62 -2.21 14.28 -1.44
N VAL A 63 -3.17 13.37 -1.65
CA VAL A 63 -3.06 11.95 -1.27
C VAL A 63 -3.38 11.05 -2.45
N LEU A 64 -2.52 10.06 -2.70
CA LEU A 64 -2.76 8.95 -3.62
C LEU A 64 -2.92 7.67 -2.81
N ASP A 65 -4.05 6.98 -2.97
CA ASP A 65 -4.34 5.68 -2.34
C ASP A 65 -4.26 4.59 -3.41
N ILE A 66 -3.20 3.78 -3.37
CA ILE A 66 -2.90 2.75 -4.39
C ILE A 66 -3.45 1.40 -3.93
N GLY A 67 -4.28 0.77 -4.76
CA GLY A 67 -5.04 -0.43 -4.39
C GLY A 67 -6.10 -0.07 -3.35
N CYS A 68 -6.85 1.00 -3.60
CA CYS A 68 -7.77 1.60 -2.62
C CYS A 68 -8.95 0.69 -2.24
N ASN A 69 -9.23 -0.36 -3.01
CA ASN A 69 -10.36 -1.24 -2.80
C ASN A 69 -11.67 -0.43 -2.67
N ALA A 70 -12.48 -0.62 -1.64
CA ALA A 70 -13.70 0.14 -1.39
C ALA A 70 -13.46 1.56 -0.80
N GLY A 71 -12.21 2.04 -0.76
CA GLY A 71 -11.86 3.42 -0.48
C GLY A 71 -11.72 3.79 0.99
N PHE A 72 -11.60 2.85 1.91
CA PHE A 72 -11.52 3.14 3.35
C PHE A 72 -10.44 4.19 3.69
N TYR A 73 -9.21 3.98 3.23
CA TYR A 73 -8.12 4.92 3.51
C TYR A 73 -8.31 6.25 2.78
N SER A 74 -8.78 6.22 1.54
CA SER A 74 -9.12 7.44 0.79
C SER A 74 -10.10 8.33 1.57
N LEU A 75 -11.17 7.73 2.12
CA LEU A 75 -12.18 8.44 2.92
C LEU A 75 -11.59 8.97 4.24
N GLU A 76 -10.73 8.18 4.91
CA GLU A 76 -10.06 8.61 6.14
C GLU A 76 -9.12 9.78 5.92
N MET A 77 -8.35 9.79 4.82
CA MET A 77 -7.48 10.92 4.49
C MET A 77 -8.30 12.17 4.17
N LYS A 78 -9.42 12.02 3.45
CA LYS A 78 -10.33 13.13 3.19
C LYS A 78 -10.96 13.68 4.46
N ARG A 79 -11.37 12.81 5.38
CA ARG A 79 -11.90 13.21 6.70
C ARG A 79 -10.88 13.98 7.54
N ARG A 80 -9.59 13.72 7.36
CA ARG A 80 -8.46 14.47 7.97
C ARG A 80 -8.15 15.79 7.26
N GLY A 81 -8.97 16.20 6.30
CA GLY A 81 -8.86 17.50 5.64
C GLY A 81 -7.97 17.52 4.39
N ALA A 82 -7.54 16.37 3.86
CA ALA A 82 -6.74 16.36 2.64
C ALA A 82 -7.40 17.18 1.53
N GLY A 83 -6.63 18.09 0.93
CA GLY A 83 -7.11 19.00 -0.11
C GLY A 83 -7.55 18.23 -1.37
N ARG A 84 -6.75 17.23 -1.75
CA ARG A 84 -7.06 16.31 -2.86
C ARG A 84 -6.81 14.87 -2.46
N VAL A 85 -7.71 13.97 -2.82
CA VAL A 85 -7.55 12.52 -2.64
C VAL A 85 -7.88 11.82 -3.95
N LEU A 86 -6.97 11.00 -4.45
CA LEU A 86 -7.15 10.10 -5.58
C LEU A 86 -6.95 8.66 -5.11
N GLY A 87 -7.99 7.84 -5.22
CA GLY A 87 -7.89 6.39 -5.07
C GLY A 87 -7.71 5.72 -6.43
N ILE A 88 -6.78 4.79 -6.53
CA ILE A 88 -6.62 3.95 -7.73
C ILE A 88 -6.71 2.47 -7.37
N ASP A 89 -7.34 1.71 -8.25
CA ASP A 89 -7.39 0.25 -8.19
C ASP A 89 -7.45 -0.33 -9.62
N SER A 90 -7.06 -1.58 -9.79
CA SER A 90 -7.16 -2.28 -11.08
C SER A 90 -8.56 -2.86 -11.32
N ASP A 91 -9.35 -3.08 -10.26
CA ASP A 91 -10.69 -3.66 -10.32
C ASP A 91 -11.77 -2.55 -10.24
N GLU A 92 -12.51 -2.37 -11.34
CA GLU A 92 -13.60 -1.38 -11.43
C GLU A 92 -14.74 -1.68 -10.44
N ARG A 93 -14.93 -2.92 -10.01
CA ARG A 93 -15.92 -3.26 -8.99
C ARG A 93 -15.56 -2.61 -7.65
N TYR A 94 -14.29 -2.67 -7.23
CA TYR A 94 -13.82 -1.98 -6.04
C TYR A 94 -13.99 -0.47 -6.13
N LEU A 95 -13.74 0.10 -7.30
CA LEU A 95 -13.94 1.53 -7.52
C LEU A 95 -15.42 1.94 -7.49
N ALA A 96 -16.32 1.08 -7.98
CA ALA A 96 -17.76 1.30 -7.84
C ALA A 96 -18.20 1.27 -6.36
N GLN A 97 -17.64 0.35 -5.57
CA GLN A 97 -17.82 0.30 -4.12
C GLN A 97 -17.30 1.57 -3.44
N ALA A 98 -16.10 2.03 -3.80
CA ALA A 98 -15.48 3.23 -3.25
C ALA A 98 -16.32 4.50 -3.56
N ARG A 99 -16.85 4.62 -4.77
CA ARG A 99 -17.75 5.73 -5.15
C ARG A 99 -19.05 5.72 -4.33
N LEU A 100 -19.65 4.55 -4.11
CA LEU A 100 -20.82 4.43 -3.24
C LEU A 100 -20.48 4.84 -1.80
N ALA A 101 -19.35 4.40 -1.27
CA ALA A 101 -18.90 4.75 0.07
C ALA A 101 -18.66 6.27 0.20
N ALA A 102 -18.02 6.90 -0.78
CA ALA A 102 -17.79 8.35 -0.80
C ALA A 102 -19.10 9.15 -0.87
N GLU A 103 -20.05 8.74 -1.72
CA GLU A 103 -21.37 9.34 -1.82
C GLU A 103 -22.12 9.25 -0.48
N ALA A 104 -22.19 8.06 0.10
CA ALA A 104 -22.89 7.81 1.36
C ALA A 104 -22.29 8.57 2.54
N ARG A 105 -20.97 8.74 2.56
CA ARG A 105 -20.24 9.49 3.60
C ARG A 105 -20.21 11.00 3.36
N GLY A 106 -20.82 11.49 2.28
CA GLY A 106 -20.89 12.91 1.95
C GLY A 106 -19.56 13.55 1.56
N VAL A 107 -18.65 12.78 0.97
CA VAL A 107 -17.33 13.20 0.47
C VAL A 107 -17.18 12.94 -1.04
N PRO A 108 -18.07 13.47 -1.88
CA PRO A 108 -18.13 13.14 -3.31
C PRO A 108 -16.95 13.69 -4.13
N ASP A 109 -16.10 14.50 -3.54
CA ASP A 109 -14.91 15.12 -4.12
C ASP A 109 -13.64 14.24 -3.99
N VAL A 110 -13.76 13.00 -3.49
CA VAL A 110 -12.73 11.98 -3.62
C VAL A 110 -12.78 11.39 -5.02
N GLU A 111 -11.66 11.47 -5.74
CA GLU A 111 -11.54 10.91 -7.08
C GLU A 111 -11.20 9.41 -7.01
N PHE A 112 -11.81 8.60 -7.91
CA PHE A 112 -11.48 7.19 -8.08
C PHE A 112 -11.24 6.86 -9.54
N ARG A 113 -10.07 6.22 -9.84
CA ARG A 113 -9.64 5.93 -11.21
C ARG A 113 -9.15 4.50 -11.33
N GLN A 114 -9.57 3.80 -12.39
CA GLN A 114 -9.02 2.50 -12.72
C GLN A 114 -7.61 2.68 -13.28
N LEU A 115 -6.62 2.18 -12.52
CA LEU A 115 -5.21 2.26 -12.87
C LEU A 115 -4.42 1.19 -12.11
N SER A 116 -3.52 0.51 -12.81
CA SER A 116 -2.56 -0.39 -12.17
C SER A 116 -1.44 0.40 -11.50
N VAL A 117 -0.90 -0.11 -10.39
CA VAL A 117 0.32 0.43 -9.78
C VAL A 117 1.50 0.48 -10.75
N TYR A 118 1.54 -0.43 -11.73
CA TYR A 118 2.59 -0.44 -12.75
C TYR A 118 2.48 0.69 -13.77
N ASP A 119 1.34 1.37 -13.81
CA ASP A 119 1.06 2.48 -14.73
C ASP A 119 0.98 3.84 -14.04
N VAL A 120 1.37 3.94 -12.75
CA VAL A 120 1.27 5.19 -11.95
C VAL A 120 2.03 6.36 -12.59
N GLY A 121 3.05 6.09 -13.41
CA GLY A 121 3.75 7.12 -14.19
C GLY A 121 2.84 7.90 -15.15
N ALA A 122 1.70 7.33 -15.54
CA ALA A 122 0.71 8.02 -16.40
C ALA A 122 -0.04 9.14 -15.66
N LEU A 123 0.03 9.21 -14.33
CA LEU A 123 -0.56 10.31 -13.55
C LEU A 123 0.16 11.63 -13.79
N GLY A 124 1.48 11.60 -14.04
CA GLY A 124 2.28 12.79 -14.35
C GLY A 124 2.42 13.81 -13.23
N GLU A 125 2.11 13.42 -11.99
CA GLU A 125 2.14 14.27 -10.80
C GLU A 125 2.60 13.50 -9.56
N LYS A 126 3.12 14.22 -8.57
CA LYS A 126 3.49 13.66 -7.28
C LYS A 126 2.52 14.10 -6.20
N PHE A 127 2.37 13.24 -5.20
CA PHE A 127 1.47 13.41 -4.06
C PHE A 127 2.28 13.58 -2.77
N ASP A 128 1.80 14.43 -1.86
CA ASP A 128 2.43 14.63 -0.55
C ASP A 128 2.41 13.35 0.29
N TRP A 129 1.32 12.58 0.17
CA TRP A 129 1.18 11.26 0.78
C TRP A 129 0.78 10.21 -0.25
N VAL A 130 1.46 9.08 -0.20
CA VAL A 130 1.05 7.86 -0.89
C VAL A 130 0.61 6.84 0.17
N ILE A 131 -0.57 6.28 0.01
CA ILE A 131 -1.06 5.14 0.79
C ILE A 131 -0.83 3.88 -0.05
N PHE A 132 -0.06 2.94 0.47
CA PHE A 132 0.23 1.67 -0.22
C PHE A 132 0.10 0.53 0.79
N MET A 133 -1.15 0.15 1.04
CA MET A 133 -1.55 -0.74 2.14
C MET A 133 -2.22 -2.00 1.60
N GLY A 134 -1.65 -3.18 1.94
CA GLY A 134 -2.27 -4.45 1.58
C GLY A 134 -2.14 -4.84 0.11
N VAL A 135 -1.15 -4.33 -0.62
CA VAL A 135 -1.02 -4.51 -2.07
C VAL A 135 0.24 -5.27 -2.47
N LEU A 136 1.38 -5.01 -1.83
CA LEU A 136 2.69 -5.47 -2.30
C LEU A 136 2.73 -6.99 -2.55
N TYR A 137 2.17 -7.78 -1.66
CA TYR A 137 2.20 -9.25 -1.72
C TYR A 137 1.33 -9.83 -2.84
N HIS A 138 0.39 -9.05 -3.41
CA HIS A 138 -0.39 -9.42 -4.59
C HIS A 138 0.33 -9.16 -5.92
N LEU A 139 1.49 -8.49 -5.89
CA LEU A 139 2.18 -8.08 -7.11
C LEU A 139 3.21 -9.10 -7.55
N ARG A 140 3.25 -9.41 -8.85
CA ARG A 140 4.29 -10.28 -9.43
C ARG A 140 5.68 -9.67 -9.36
N HIS A 141 5.77 -8.33 -9.43
CA HIS A 141 7.02 -7.56 -9.43
C HIS A 141 6.98 -6.50 -8.33
N PRO A 142 7.06 -6.92 -7.04
CA PRO A 142 6.84 -6.02 -5.91
C PRO A 142 7.88 -4.90 -5.83
N LEU A 143 9.16 -5.16 -6.09
CA LEU A 143 10.18 -4.12 -6.07
C LEU A 143 9.99 -3.09 -7.18
N LEU A 144 9.60 -3.53 -8.39
CA LEU A 144 9.27 -2.64 -9.50
C LEU A 144 8.14 -1.66 -9.12
N ALA A 145 7.13 -2.13 -8.39
CA ALA A 145 6.05 -1.26 -7.95
C ALA A 145 6.56 -0.16 -7.00
N LEU A 146 7.44 -0.51 -6.06
CA LEU A 146 8.06 0.48 -5.15
C LEU A 146 8.92 1.49 -5.90
N ASP A 147 9.70 1.04 -6.90
CA ASP A 147 10.52 1.90 -7.74
C ASP A 147 9.65 2.90 -8.53
N LEU A 148 8.57 2.42 -9.16
CA LEU A 148 7.64 3.27 -9.91
C LEU A 148 6.90 4.27 -9.01
N ILE A 149 6.46 3.85 -7.82
CA ILE A 149 5.87 4.74 -6.82
C ILE A 149 6.86 5.83 -6.45
N ARG A 150 8.11 5.45 -6.12
CA ARG A 150 9.14 6.39 -5.70
C ARG A 150 9.49 7.40 -6.79
N GLU A 151 9.61 6.96 -8.03
CA GLU A 151 10.00 7.80 -9.15
C GLU A 151 8.89 8.75 -9.56
N HIS A 152 7.67 8.23 -9.73
CA HIS A 152 6.61 8.95 -10.43
C HIS A 152 5.61 9.67 -9.53
N VAL A 153 5.27 9.10 -8.35
CA VAL A 153 4.13 9.60 -7.58
C VAL A 153 4.41 9.97 -6.12
N ALA A 154 5.48 9.44 -5.51
CA ALA A 154 5.82 9.82 -4.14
C ALA A 154 6.53 11.18 -4.11
N GLY A 155 5.90 12.16 -3.45
CA GLY A 155 6.45 13.53 -3.27
C GLY A 155 7.17 13.71 -1.93
N ASP A 156 6.57 13.25 -0.83
CA ASP A 156 7.17 13.39 0.51
C ASP A 156 7.07 12.07 1.30
N ARG A 157 5.88 11.58 1.62
CA ARG A 157 5.70 10.42 2.51
C ARG A 157 4.89 9.29 1.88
N MET A 158 5.10 8.09 2.41
CA MET A 158 4.31 6.92 2.10
C MET A 158 3.91 6.20 3.40
N LEU A 159 2.62 5.91 3.55
CA LEU A 159 2.11 4.93 4.51
C LEU A 159 2.12 3.57 3.82
N PHE A 160 2.96 2.69 4.29
CA PHE A 160 3.20 1.38 3.69
C PHE A 160 2.79 0.24 4.61
N GLN A 161 2.15 -0.78 4.05
CA GLN A 161 1.93 -2.05 4.74
C GLN A 161 1.98 -3.21 3.76
N THR A 162 2.62 -4.29 4.19
CA THR A 162 2.56 -5.58 3.49
C THR A 162 2.44 -6.70 4.50
N MET A 163 1.78 -7.79 4.10
CA MET A 163 1.79 -9.03 4.87
C MET A 163 3.23 -9.49 5.08
N GLN A 164 3.59 -9.80 6.32
CA GLN A 164 4.92 -10.31 6.69
C GLN A 164 4.81 -11.71 7.29
N ARG A 165 5.78 -12.56 6.99
CA ARG A 165 5.90 -13.90 7.57
C ARG A 165 7.34 -14.21 7.92
N GLY A 166 7.54 -15.06 8.91
CA GLY A 166 8.86 -15.43 9.41
C GLY A 166 9.32 -14.51 10.53
N SER A 167 10.62 -14.20 10.56
CA SER A 167 11.22 -13.44 11.65
C SER A 167 10.84 -11.96 11.63
N GLU A 168 10.61 -11.40 12.82
CA GLU A 168 10.44 -9.97 13.06
C GLU A 168 11.79 -9.25 13.30
N GLU A 169 12.88 -10.00 13.44
CA GLU A 169 14.21 -9.43 13.65
C GLU A 169 14.71 -8.70 12.40
N VAL A 170 15.40 -7.57 12.63
CA VAL A 170 16.02 -6.76 11.58
C VAL A 170 17.42 -6.41 11.98
N TYR A 171 18.41 -6.91 11.23
CA TYR A 171 19.82 -6.58 11.46
C TYR A 171 20.26 -5.43 10.55
N PRO A 172 21.25 -4.64 10.98
CA PRO A 172 21.85 -3.64 10.11
C PRO A 172 22.44 -4.32 8.86
N ALA A 173 22.05 -3.83 7.69
CA ALA A 173 22.57 -4.35 6.43
C ALA A 173 24.06 -4.01 6.31
N PRO A 174 24.96 -4.97 6.05
CA PRO A 174 26.36 -4.68 5.75
C PRO A 174 26.47 -3.97 4.39
N VAL A 175 27.53 -3.20 4.22
CA VAL A 175 27.84 -2.52 2.95
C VAL A 175 28.04 -3.52 1.82
N ASN A 176 28.61 -4.68 2.15
CA ASN A 176 28.85 -5.78 1.21
C ASN A 176 28.69 -7.11 1.93
N HIS A 177 28.09 -8.07 1.24
CA HIS A 177 28.03 -9.46 1.69
C HIS A 177 29.16 -10.25 1.04
N PRO A 178 30.07 -10.86 1.80
CA PRO A 178 31.16 -11.66 1.21
C PRO A 178 30.58 -12.92 0.55
N PHE A 179 31.18 -13.32 -0.57
CA PHE A 179 30.75 -14.52 -1.30
C PHE A 179 31.04 -15.82 -0.52
N HIS A 180 32.07 -15.82 0.34
CA HIS A 180 32.44 -16.94 1.17
C HIS A 180 33.06 -16.46 2.48
N LYS A 181 33.18 -17.34 3.46
CA LYS A 181 33.89 -17.05 4.74
C LYS A 181 35.36 -16.74 4.46
N PRO A 182 35.96 -15.72 5.12
CA PRO A 182 37.36 -15.39 4.96
C PRO A 182 38.25 -16.60 5.18
N GLY A 183 39.15 -16.90 4.20
CA GLY A 183 40.08 -18.00 4.26
C GLY A 183 39.50 -19.38 3.94
N THR A 184 38.27 -19.49 3.51
CA THR A 184 37.60 -20.73 3.08
C THR A 184 36.81 -20.51 1.79
N PHE A 185 36.32 -21.61 1.18
CA PHE A 185 35.33 -21.57 0.12
C PHE A 185 33.91 -21.88 0.62
N ASP A 186 33.73 -21.96 1.95
CA ASP A 186 32.44 -22.25 2.53
C ASP A 186 31.49 -21.04 2.38
N PRO A 187 30.22 -21.25 2.03
CA PRO A 187 29.24 -20.16 1.96
C PRO A 187 29.06 -19.56 3.36
N PRO A 188 28.81 -18.23 3.46
CA PRO A 188 28.52 -17.61 4.75
C PRO A 188 27.13 -17.99 5.23
N GLU A 189 26.96 -18.04 6.57
CA GLU A 189 25.73 -18.48 7.23
C GLU A 189 24.68 -17.34 7.35
N TYR A 190 25.00 -16.10 6.96
CA TYR A 190 24.10 -14.95 7.16
C TYR A 190 22.76 -15.08 6.46
N PHE A 191 22.66 -15.88 5.38
CA PHE A 191 21.38 -16.15 4.72
C PHE A 191 20.37 -16.89 5.61
N ASP A 192 20.86 -17.63 6.61
CA ASP A 192 20.03 -18.39 7.54
C ASP A 192 19.67 -17.60 8.79
N GLU A 193 20.34 -16.48 9.02
CA GLU A 193 20.07 -15.63 10.19
C GLU A 193 18.63 -15.08 10.19
N PRO A 194 17.98 -15.00 11.36
CA PRO A 194 16.61 -14.52 11.48
C PRO A 194 16.40 -13.09 10.95
N GLY A 195 17.37 -12.19 11.20
CA GLY A 195 17.30 -10.79 10.77
C GLY A 195 17.78 -10.54 9.34
N TYR A 196 18.12 -11.60 8.57
CA TYR A 196 18.45 -11.46 7.16
C TYR A 196 17.18 -11.26 6.31
N PRO A 197 17.17 -10.37 5.29
CA PRO A 197 16.03 -10.16 4.40
C PRO A 197 15.65 -11.42 3.64
N LYS A 198 14.46 -11.96 3.89
CA LYS A 198 13.92 -13.16 3.22
C LYS A 198 12.58 -12.86 2.59
N MET A 199 12.42 -13.24 1.32
CA MET A 199 11.18 -13.17 0.56
C MET A 199 10.68 -14.59 0.30
N HIS A 200 9.56 -14.98 0.95
CA HIS A 200 8.95 -16.28 0.71
C HIS A 200 8.06 -16.22 -0.52
N PHE A 201 8.34 -17.08 -1.50
CA PHE A 201 7.52 -17.24 -2.68
C PHE A 201 6.33 -18.19 -2.38
N ILE A 202 5.14 -17.80 -2.81
CA ILE A 202 3.91 -18.58 -2.69
C ILE A 202 3.60 -19.17 -4.06
N GLU A 203 3.74 -20.49 -4.20
CA GLU A 203 3.59 -21.16 -5.49
C GLU A 203 2.15 -21.21 -5.99
N ARG A 204 1.17 -21.33 -5.08
CA ARG A 204 -0.24 -21.50 -5.44
C ARG A 204 -1.11 -20.43 -4.77
N GLU A 205 -1.65 -20.75 -3.60
CA GLU A 205 -2.51 -19.85 -2.85
C GLU A 205 -2.12 -19.82 -1.37
N TYR A 206 -2.42 -18.71 -0.71
CA TYR A 206 -2.23 -18.55 0.71
C TYR A 206 -3.46 -17.84 1.29
N ALA A 207 -4.04 -18.41 2.35
CA ALA A 207 -5.26 -17.92 2.99
C ALA A 207 -6.44 -17.81 2.00
N ASP A 208 -6.63 -18.86 1.19
CA ASP A 208 -7.68 -18.99 0.17
C ASP A 208 -7.64 -17.87 -0.89
N ASP A 209 -6.45 -17.29 -1.11
CA ASP A 209 -6.22 -16.22 -2.10
C ASP A 209 -5.04 -16.60 -3.01
N TRP A 210 -5.34 -16.87 -4.27
CA TRP A 210 -4.38 -17.23 -5.33
C TRP A 210 -3.58 -16.02 -5.84
N THR A 211 -3.94 -14.80 -5.44
CA THR A 211 -3.21 -13.58 -5.82
C THR A 211 -2.08 -13.23 -4.86
N ASN A 212 -1.90 -13.98 -3.77
CA ASN A 212 -0.78 -13.86 -2.85
C ASN A 212 0.47 -14.51 -3.44
N TRP A 213 1.44 -13.70 -3.90
CA TRP A 213 2.67 -14.18 -4.55
C TRP A 213 3.86 -14.24 -3.60
N TRP A 214 3.90 -13.33 -2.62
CA TRP A 214 5.08 -13.10 -1.81
C TRP A 214 4.72 -12.83 -0.35
N ALA A 215 5.55 -13.32 0.55
CA ALA A 215 5.49 -12.94 1.96
C ALA A 215 6.92 -12.60 2.44
N PRO A 216 7.30 -11.32 2.49
CA PRO A 216 8.57 -10.90 3.07
C PRO A 216 8.57 -11.09 4.60
N ASN A 217 9.77 -11.28 5.19
CA ASN A 217 9.94 -11.03 6.62
C ASN A 217 10.10 -9.52 6.90
N ALA A 218 10.15 -9.12 8.17
CA ALA A 218 10.30 -7.72 8.54
C ALA A 218 11.56 -7.08 7.93
N ALA A 219 12.69 -7.78 7.97
CA ALA A 219 13.95 -7.33 7.39
C ALA A 219 13.84 -7.10 5.88
N CYS A 220 13.16 -8.00 5.15
CA CYS A 220 12.99 -7.87 3.71
C CYS A 220 12.08 -6.70 3.34
N SER A 221 10.96 -6.51 4.05
CA SER A 221 10.07 -5.37 3.82
C SER A 221 10.81 -4.05 3.96
N GLN A 222 11.60 -3.91 5.02
CA GLN A 222 12.40 -2.71 5.26
C GLN A 222 13.54 -2.56 4.24
N ALA A 223 14.19 -3.65 3.83
CA ALA A 223 15.24 -3.62 2.83
C ALA A 223 14.72 -3.17 1.46
N MET A 224 13.56 -3.67 1.04
CA MET A 224 12.91 -3.26 -0.21
C MET A 224 12.56 -1.78 -0.21
N LEU A 225 12.03 -1.24 0.90
CA LEU A 225 11.74 0.19 1.04
C LEU A 225 13.01 1.02 0.87
N ARG A 226 14.10 0.66 1.58
CA ARG A 226 15.39 1.37 1.46
C ARG A 226 15.98 1.26 0.05
N ALA A 227 15.90 0.08 -0.56
CA ALA A 227 16.40 -0.14 -1.91
C ALA A 227 15.65 0.70 -2.95
N ALA A 228 14.35 0.89 -2.78
CA ALA A 228 13.54 1.74 -3.65
C ALA A 228 13.69 3.25 -3.38
N GLY A 229 14.52 3.66 -2.41
CA GLY A 229 14.76 5.08 -2.10
C GLY A 229 13.76 5.69 -1.13
N PHE A 230 13.38 4.91 -0.10
CA PHE A 230 12.61 5.38 1.05
C PHE A 230 13.41 5.24 2.34
N THR A 231 13.32 6.22 3.21
CA THR A 231 13.77 6.12 4.61
C THR A 231 12.56 5.79 5.49
N ILE A 232 12.70 4.84 6.39
CA ILE A 232 11.66 4.50 7.36
C ILE A 232 11.73 5.51 8.50
N GLU A 233 10.70 6.36 8.65
CA GLU A 233 10.59 7.32 9.74
C GLU A 233 10.06 6.66 11.01
N ALA A 234 9.08 5.77 10.87
CA ALA A 234 8.50 5.05 12.00
C ALA A 234 7.91 3.71 11.56
N GLN A 235 8.02 2.71 12.42
CA GLN A 235 7.18 1.53 12.40
C GLN A 235 6.06 1.76 13.41
N VAL A 236 4.84 1.96 12.91
CA VAL A 236 3.69 2.40 13.71
C VAL A 236 2.78 1.25 14.14
N GLU A 237 2.96 0.10 13.52
CA GLU A 237 2.35 -1.19 13.86
C GLU A 237 3.22 -2.29 13.27
N ALA A 238 3.05 -3.55 13.65
CA ALA A 238 3.93 -4.68 13.31
C ALA A 238 4.33 -4.75 11.82
N GLU A 239 3.39 -4.49 10.92
CA GLU A 239 3.59 -4.53 9.46
C GLU A 239 3.45 -3.16 8.79
N VAL A 240 3.29 -2.06 9.57
CA VAL A 240 2.95 -0.73 9.06
C VAL A 240 4.07 0.26 9.30
N TYR A 241 4.49 0.92 8.23
CA TYR A 241 5.61 1.86 8.24
C TYR A 241 5.19 3.22 7.68
N ILE A 242 5.65 4.29 8.31
CA ILE A 242 5.68 5.63 7.71
C ILE A 242 7.07 5.82 7.11
N CYS A 243 7.09 6.07 5.82
CA CYS A 243 8.31 6.24 5.05
C CYS A 243 8.40 7.65 4.49
N ARG A 244 9.63 8.16 4.37
CA ARG A 244 9.93 9.42 3.67
C ARG A 244 10.67 9.13 2.38
N VAL A 245 10.36 9.90 1.36
CA VAL A 245 11.11 9.93 0.10
C VAL A 245 12.57 10.29 0.38
N ALA A 246 13.50 9.47 -0.11
CA ALA A 246 14.93 9.64 0.04
C ALA A 246 15.64 9.50 -1.31
N GLU A 247 16.95 9.64 -1.31
CA GLU A 247 17.77 9.40 -2.49
C GLU A 247 17.77 7.92 -2.87
N VAL A 248 17.66 7.62 -4.17
CA VAL A 248 17.73 6.25 -4.67
C VAL A 248 19.17 5.75 -4.56
N PRO A 249 19.44 4.65 -3.84
CA PRO A 249 20.81 4.17 -3.59
C PRO A 249 21.62 3.86 -4.84
N TYR A 250 20.93 3.54 -5.93
CA TYR A 250 21.52 3.09 -7.21
C TYR A 250 21.44 4.12 -8.32
N SER A 251 21.18 5.38 -7.99
CA SER A 251 21.03 6.46 -8.99
C SER A 251 22.25 6.61 -9.93
N HIS A 252 23.44 6.28 -9.44
CA HIS A 252 24.67 6.34 -10.24
C HIS A 252 24.84 5.16 -11.23
N TRP A 253 24.04 4.11 -11.12
CA TRP A 253 24.09 2.97 -12.07
C TRP A 253 23.15 3.19 -13.26
N GLY A 254 22.29 4.20 -13.19
CA GLY A 254 21.29 4.52 -14.21
C GLY A 254 20.03 3.64 -14.14
N PRO A 255 19.00 4.03 -14.89
CA PRO A 255 17.68 3.37 -14.85
C PRO A 255 17.71 1.88 -15.25
N ALA A 256 18.60 1.47 -16.14
CA ALA A 256 18.72 0.09 -16.60
C ALA A 256 19.20 -0.90 -15.53
N ALA A 257 19.81 -0.41 -14.45
CA ALA A 257 20.23 -1.23 -13.32
C ALA A 257 19.08 -1.55 -12.35
N VAL A 258 18.02 -0.73 -12.37
CA VAL A 258 16.87 -0.86 -11.48
C VAL A 258 15.69 -1.46 -12.25
N TYR A 259 15.25 -0.83 -13.33
CA TYR A 259 14.22 -1.34 -14.24
C TYR A 259 14.37 -0.70 -15.63
N PRO A 260 13.85 -1.31 -16.69
CA PRO A 260 13.91 -0.72 -18.02
C PRO A 260 13.16 0.62 -18.07
N ALA A 261 13.87 1.71 -18.34
CA ALA A 261 13.24 3.01 -18.49
C ALA A 261 12.35 3.06 -19.74
N LYS A 262 11.08 3.45 -19.58
CA LYS A 262 10.21 3.73 -20.73
C LYS A 262 10.80 4.91 -21.52
N GLY A 263 11.17 4.69 -22.77
CA GLY A 263 11.52 5.77 -23.72
C GLY A 263 13.00 6.14 -23.84
N VAL A 264 13.91 5.45 -23.17
CA VAL A 264 15.33 5.55 -23.54
C VAL A 264 15.53 4.77 -24.84
N ARG A 265 15.41 5.45 -25.97
CA ARG A 265 15.91 4.91 -27.24
C ARG A 265 17.43 4.90 -27.13
N ALA A 266 18.02 3.72 -27.31
CA ALA A 266 19.45 3.56 -27.50
C ALA A 266 19.95 4.39 -28.67
#